data_7abbfcd7807cefa57b777bc37f2727b8
#
_entry.id   7abbfcd7807cefa57b777bc37f2727b8
#
_cell.length_a   1.000
_cell.length_b   1.000
_cell.length_c   1.000
_cell.angle_alpha   90.00
_cell.angle_beta   90.00
_cell.angle_gamma   90.00
#
_symmetry.space_group_name_H-M   'P 1'
#
loop_
_entity.id
_entity.type
_entity.pdbx_description
1 polymer ?
#
loop_
_entity_poly.entity_id
_entity_poly.type
_entity_poly.pdbx_seq_one_letter_code
_entity_poly.pdbx_strand_id
1 'polypeptide(L)'
;ATIPVTVKQNAIRILAIGNSFSQDAVEQYLYELAEAAGYELIIGNMYIGGCDLDKHWANFQSDAAAYEYRKIVKGEKVGKTGYKLSQGLADENWDYISLQQASGKSGKYETYTVLADLIAGIKERCPKAKLLWHQTWAYASSSTHESFPDYDSNQMTMYSSIVTAARQAMTNHTDLSLLIP
;
A
#
# COMPACT_ATOMS: atom_id res chain seq x y z
N ALA A 1 -21.75 -23.39 -34.68
CA ALA A 1 -20.50 -23.20 -33.94
C ALA A 1 -20.57 -21.76 -33.33
N THR A 2 -20.72 -21.65 -32.04
CA THR A 2 -20.65 -20.37 -31.30
C THR A 2 -19.17 -20.04 -31.09
N ILE A 3 -18.71 -18.93 -31.65
CA ILE A 3 -17.39 -18.40 -31.39
C ILE A 3 -17.46 -17.78 -29.98
N PRO A 4 -16.66 -18.25 -29.00
CA PRO A 4 -16.64 -17.62 -27.71
C PRO A 4 -16.05 -16.20 -27.86
N VAL A 5 -16.85 -15.18 -27.62
CA VAL A 5 -16.37 -13.80 -27.52
C VAL A 5 -15.70 -13.67 -26.15
N THR A 6 -14.39 -13.76 -26.12
CA THR A 6 -13.60 -13.43 -24.93
C THR A 6 -13.62 -11.91 -24.80
N VAL A 7 -14.45 -11.38 -23.91
CA VAL A 7 -14.37 -9.97 -23.53
C VAL A 7 -13.06 -9.83 -22.75
N LYS A 8 -12.05 -9.18 -23.33
CA LYS A 8 -10.86 -8.77 -22.60
C LYS A 8 -11.34 -7.84 -21.47
N GLN A 9 -11.24 -8.30 -20.24
CA GLN A 9 -11.39 -7.39 -19.09
C GLN A 9 -10.33 -6.30 -19.20
N ASN A 10 -10.72 -5.04 -19.00
CA ASN A 10 -9.74 -3.98 -18.87
C ASN A 10 -8.79 -4.31 -17.71
N ALA A 11 -7.49 -4.06 -17.88
CA ALA A 11 -6.52 -4.30 -16.82
C ALA A 11 -6.92 -3.58 -15.52
N ILE A 12 -6.83 -4.27 -14.40
CA ILE A 12 -7.01 -3.68 -13.06
C ILE A 12 -5.72 -2.93 -12.68
N ARG A 13 -5.86 -1.68 -12.25
CA ARG A 13 -4.74 -0.78 -11.92
C ARG A 13 -4.64 -0.59 -10.43
N ILE A 14 -3.52 -1.00 -9.85
CA ILE A 14 -3.27 -0.96 -8.41
C ILE A 14 -2.03 -0.12 -8.14
N LEU A 15 -2.14 0.88 -7.26
CA LEU A 15 -1.01 1.64 -6.73
C LEU A 15 -0.83 1.32 -5.25
N ALA A 16 0.36 0.87 -4.86
CA ALA A 16 0.75 0.81 -3.47
C ALA A 16 1.56 2.07 -3.10
N ILE A 17 1.26 2.67 -1.95
CA ILE A 17 2.05 3.74 -1.34
C ILE A 17 2.57 3.18 -0.02
N GLY A 18 3.88 2.86 0.03
CA GLY A 18 4.39 2.13 1.18
C GLY A 18 5.91 1.96 1.24
N ASN A 19 6.31 0.86 1.85
CA ASN A 19 7.69 0.51 2.16
C ASN A 19 7.97 -0.96 1.81
N SER A 20 8.86 -1.65 2.56
CA SER A 20 9.17 -3.07 2.31
C SER A 20 7.94 -3.98 2.32
N PHE A 21 6.94 -3.69 3.13
CA PHE A 21 5.70 -4.48 3.12
C PHE A 21 4.95 -4.38 1.79
N SER A 22 4.85 -3.18 1.20
CA SER A 22 4.24 -3.05 -0.13
C SER A 22 5.09 -3.73 -1.20
N GLN A 23 6.42 -3.68 -1.09
CA GLN A 23 7.31 -4.41 -1.98
C GLN A 23 6.99 -5.91 -1.97
N ASP A 24 6.91 -6.50 -0.77
CA ASP A 24 6.64 -7.93 -0.63
C ASP A 24 5.23 -8.29 -1.11
N ALA A 25 4.24 -7.43 -0.82
CA ALA A 25 2.85 -7.70 -1.16
C ALA A 25 2.54 -7.60 -2.67
N VAL A 26 3.12 -6.61 -3.37
CA VAL A 26 2.68 -6.31 -4.75
C VAL A 26 3.73 -6.60 -5.82
N GLU A 27 5.02 -6.77 -5.46
CA GLU A 27 6.08 -6.88 -6.46
C GLU A 27 6.60 -8.31 -6.69
N GLN A 28 6.25 -9.27 -5.81
CA GLN A 28 6.79 -10.63 -5.91
C GLN A 28 5.91 -11.56 -6.74
N TYR A 29 4.65 -11.74 -6.36
CA TYR A 29 3.80 -12.77 -6.96
C TYR A 29 2.41 -12.27 -7.36
N LEU A 30 2.04 -11.02 -7.05
CA LEU A 30 0.67 -10.55 -7.26
C LEU A 30 0.28 -10.57 -8.75
N TYR A 31 1.21 -10.21 -9.64
CA TYR A 31 0.95 -10.22 -11.08
C TYR A 31 0.67 -11.64 -11.57
N GLU A 32 1.54 -12.60 -11.25
CA GLU A 32 1.43 -13.99 -11.69
C GLU A 32 0.19 -14.68 -11.09
N LEU A 33 -0.15 -14.38 -9.84
CA LEU A 33 -1.38 -14.89 -9.21
C LEU A 33 -2.63 -14.37 -9.91
N ALA A 34 -2.65 -13.09 -10.26
CA ALA A 34 -3.77 -12.50 -10.98
C ALA A 34 -3.89 -13.04 -12.42
N GLU A 35 -2.75 -13.18 -13.11
CA GLU A 35 -2.71 -13.76 -14.45
C GLU A 35 -3.23 -15.20 -14.43
N ALA A 36 -2.81 -16.02 -13.47
CA ALA A 36 -3.30 -17.38 -13.27
C ALA A 36 -4.81 -17.42 -12.98
N ALA A 37 -5.36 -16.37 -12.36
CA ALA A 37 -6.80 -16.20 -12.12
C ALA A 37 -7.55 -15.56 -13.32
N GLY A 38 -6.87 -15.25 -14.41
CA GLY A 38 -7.47 -14.69 -15.63
C GLY A 38 -7.61 -13.16 -15.62
N TYR A 39 -6.93 -12.47 -14.70
CA TYR A 39 -6.92 -11.01 -14.61
C TYR A 39 -5.62 -10.42 -15.15
N GLU A 40 -5.71 -9.30 -15.88
CA GLU A 40 -4.56 -8.48 -16.23
C GLU A 40 -4.38 -7.37 -15.19
N LEU A 41 -3.17 -7.20 -14.68
CA LEU A 41 -2.84 -6.13 -13.72
C LEU A 41 -1.83 -5.14 -14.31
N ILE A 42 -2.00 -3.87 -13.89
CA ILE A 42 -0.95 -2.85 -13.91
C ILE A 42 -0.70 -2.49 -12.45
N ILE A 43 0.52 -2.69 -11.98
CA ILE A 43 0.89 -2.46 -10.59
C ILE A 43 1.89 -1.31 -10.53
N GLY A 44 1.61 -0.31 -9.71
CA GLY A 44 2.56 0.72 -9.29
C GLY A 44 2.90 0.58 -7.81
N ASN A 45 4.15 0.85 -7.44
CA ASN A 45 4.56 0.95 -6.04
C ASN A 45 5.37 2.22 -5.82
N MET A 46 4.82 3.16 -5.05
CA MET A 46 5.52 4.36 -4.57
C MET A 46 6.28 3.98 -3.29
N TYR A 47 7.52 3.54 -3.49
CA TYR A 47 8.35 2.89 -2.48
C TYR A 47 9.32 3.87 -1.81
N ILE A 48 9.36 3.83 -0.48
CA ILE A 48 10.47 4.36 0.34
C ILE A 48 10.71 3.35 1.48
N GLY A 49 11.94 2.84 1.63
CA GLY A 49 12.28 1.91 2.70
C GLY A 49 11.94 2.46 4.10
N GLY A 50 11.23 1.69 4.93
CA GLY A 50 10.87 2.07 6.30
C GLY A 50 9.95 3.29 6.43
N CYS A 51 9.35 3.76 5.34
CA CYS A 51 8.52 4.98 5.34
C CYS A 51 7.24 4.79 6.16
N ASP A 52 6.97 5.73 7.03
CA ASP A 52 5.73 5.85 7.79
C ASP A 52 4.76 6.85 7.18
N LEU A 53 3.55 6.94 7.74
CA LEU A 53 2.51 7.86 7.28
C LEU A 53 2.94 9.33 7.36
N ASP A 54 3.64 9.73 8.42
CA ASP A 54 4.11 11.11 8.60
C ASP A 54 5.02 11.53 7.46
N LYS A 55 5.95 10.64 7.07
CA LYS A 55 6.88 10.90 5.97
C LYS A 55 6.17 10.89 4.60
N HIS A 56 5.20 10.00 4.40
CA HIS A 56 4.38 10.04 3.18
C HIS A 56 3.61 11.35 3.08
N TRP A 57 3.03 11.84 4.18
CA TRP A 57 2.31 13.11 4.22
C TRP A 57 3.23 14.31 3.96
N ALA A 58 4.39 14.37 4.61
CA ALA A 58 5.38 15.43 4.39
C ALA A 58 5.85 15.49 2.92
N ASN A 59 6.09 14.32 2.31
CA ASN A 59 6.44 14.22 0.89
C ASN A 59 5.29 14.63 -0.04
N PHE A 60 4.04 14.33 0.36
CA PHE A 60 2.86 14.75 -0.39
C PHE A 60 2.73 16.28 -0.39
N GLN A 61 2.86 16.91 0.79
CA GLN A 61 2.75 18.37 0.95
C GLN A 61 3.85 19.13 0.23
N SER A 62 5.10 18.66 0.31
CA SER A 62 6.26 19.30 -0.32
C SER A 62 6.46 18.92 -1.78
N ASP A 63 5.68 17.99 -2.28
CA ASP A 63 5.85 17.37 -3.62
C ASP A 63 7.29 16.89 -3.85
N ALA A 64 7.89 16.27 -2.81
CA ALA A 64 9.28 15.84 -2.82
C ALA A 64 9.53 14.69 -3.80
N ALA A 65 10.65 14.75 -4.53
CA ALA A 65 11.12 13.67 -5.42
C ALA A 65 11.84 12.58 -4.62
N ALA A 66 11.13 11.98 -3.63
CA ALA A 66 11.70 11.11 -2.60
C ALA A 66 11.48 9.62 -2.83
N TYR A 67 10.65 9.27 -3.81
CA TYR A 67 10.24 7.88 -4.03
C TYR A 67 11.09 7.17 -5.08
N GLU A 68 11.21 5.87 -4.92
CA GLU A 68 11.44 4.96 -6.02
C GLU A 68 10.07 4.48 -6.52
N TYR A 69 9.71 4.84 -7.74
CA TYR A 69 8.50 4.36 -8.38
C TYR A 69 8.82 3.08 -9.15
N ARG A 70 8.16 2.00 -8.82
CA ARG A 70 8.31 0.69 -9.44
C ARG A 70 7.00 0.32 -10.10
N LYS A 71 7.04 0.02 -11.40
CA LYS A 71 5.84 -0.31 -12.19
C LYS A 71 5.99 -1.69 -12.80
N ILE A 72 4.92 -2.50 -12.71
CA ILE A 72 4.85 -3.82 -13.34
C ILE A 72 3.72 -3.78 -14.37
N VAL A 73 4.06 -4.06 -15.62
CA VAL A 73 3.12 -4.17 -16.74
C VAL A 73 3.48 -5.43 -17.52
N LYS A 74 2.49 -6.30 -17.72
CA LYS A 74 2.69 -7.59 -18.41
C LYS A 74 3.83 -8.42 -17.81
N GLY A 75 3.97 -8.41 -16.49
CA GLY A 75 5.03 -9.11 -15.76
C GLY A 75 6.40 -8.42 -15.78
N GLU A 76 6.60 -7.39 -16.59
CA GLU A 76 7.87 -6.66 -16.64
C GLU A 76 7.90 -5.55 -15.60
N LYS A 77 8.93 -5.56 -14.74
CA LYS A 77 9.14 -4.57 -13.69
C LYS A 77 10.17 -3.53 -14.12
N VAL A 78 9.78 -2.26 -14.05
CA VAL A 78 10.64 -1.09 -14.28
C VAL A 78 10.64 -0.20 -13.05
N GLY A 79 11.83 0.24 -12.61
CA GLY A 79 12.01 1.16 -11.48
C GLY A 79 12.57 2.52 -11.90
N LYS A 80 12.14 3.59 -11.23
CA LYS A 80 12.64 4.95 -11.41
C LYS A 80 12.75 5.66 -10.08
N THR A 81 13.95 6.10 -9.73
CA THR A 81 14.23 6.89 -8.52
C THR A 81 13.95 8.37 -8.73
N GLY A 82 13.86 9.14 -7.63
CA GLY A 82 13.59 10.57 -7.69
C GLY A 82 12.19 10.88 -8.19
N TYR A 83 11.22 10.02 -7.88
CA TYR A 83 9.82 10.19 -8.29
C TYR A 83 9.04 10.92 -7.21
N LYS A 84 8.06 11.73 -7.64
CA LYS A 84 7.14 12.44 -6.75
C LYS A 84 5.85 11.64 -6.57
N LEU A 85 5.21 11.76 -5.40
CA LEU A 85 3.93 11.08 -5.19
C LEU A 85 2.86 11.58 -6.17
N SER A 86 2.87 12.88 -6.48
CA SER A 86 1.98 13.47 -7.50
C SER A 86 2.10 12.81 -8.88
N GLN A 87 3.33 12.46 -9.27
CA GLN A 87 3.57 11.79 -10.56
C GLN A 87 3.05 10.35 -10.54
N GLY A 88 3.26 9.61 -9.43
CA GLY A 88 2.74 8.24 -9.29
C GLY A 88 1.22 8.19 -9.29
N LEU A 89 0.57 9.15 -8.60
CA LEU A 89 -0.90 9.27 -8.59
C LEU A 89 -1.47 9.60 -9.97
N ALA A 90 -0.74 10.35 -10.81
CA ALA A 90 -1.19 10.76 -12.14
C ALA A 90 -0.81 9.77 -13.26
N ASP A 91 -0.01 8.74 -12.97
CA ASP A 91 0.55 7.85 -14.00
C ASP A 91 -0.50 6.93 -14.65
N GLU A 92 -1.52 6.53 -13.91
CA GLU A 92 -2.62 5.70 -14.39
C GLU A 92 -3.97 6.19 -13.83
N ASN A 93 -5.06 5.74 -14.43
CA ASN A 93 -6.38 5.83 -13.82
C ASN A 93 -6.53 4.68 -12.81
N TRP A 94 -5.96 4.84 -11.62
CA TRP A 94 -5.94 3.81 -10.60
C TRP A 94 -7.33 3.35 -10.18
N ASP A 95 -7.55 2.05 -10.14
CA ASP A 95 -8.78 1.43 -9.62
C ASP A 95 -8.69 1.28 -8.09
N TYR A 96 -7.47 0.97 -7.60
CA TYR A 96 -7.18 0.76 -6.18
C TYR A 96 -5.88 1.45 -5.79
N ILE A 97 -5.87 2.07 -4.61
CA ILE A 97 -4.66 2.66 -4.00
C ILE A 97 -4.58 2.15 -2.57
N SER A 98 -3.48 1.47 -2.21
CA SER A 98 -3.26 0.96 -0.86
C SER A 98 -2.33 1.87 -0.06
N LEU A 99 -2.68 2.04 1.22
CA LEU A 99 -1.91 2.72 2.24
C LEU A 99 -1.55 1.74 3.37
N GLN A 100 -0.46 2.00 4.06
CA GLN A 100 0.02 1.22 5.19
C GLN A 100 0.81 2.07 6.16
N GLN A 101 1.02 1.57 7.37
CA GLN A 101 1.96 2.17 8.33
C GLN A 101 3.31 1.44 8.31
N ALA A 102 4.37 2.06 8.82
CA ALA A 102 5.66 1.41 9.03
C ALA A 102 5.59 0.36 10.15
N SER A 103 6.42 -0.68 10.06
CA SER A 103 6.38 -1.86 10.93
C SER A 103 6.32 -1.54 12.43
N GLY A 104 7.25 -0.73 12.94
CA GLY A 104 7.32 -0.38 14.37
C GLY A 104 6.15 0.47 14.89
N LYS A 105 5.43 1.17 13.99
CA LYS A 105 4.28 2.00 14.29
C LYS A 105 2.94 1.32 13.96
N SER A 106 2.95 0.20 13.25
CA SER A 106 1.73 -0.38 12.67
C SER A 106 0.69 -0.85 13.70
N GLY A 107 1.11 -1.23 14.91
CA GLY A 107 0.21 -1.55 16.02
C GLY A 107 -0.14 -0.37 16.92
N LYS A 108 0.29 0.85 16.59
CA LYS A 108 0.13 2.05 17.40
C LYS A 108 -0.77 3.06 16.70
N TYR A 109 -2.10 2.90 16.83
CA TYR A 109 -3.06 3.74 16.10
C TYR A 109 -2.90 5.23 16.40
N GLU A 110 -2.42 5.61 17.59
CA GLU A 110 -2.09 6.99 17.95
C GLU A 110 -1.04 7.64 17.03
N THR A 111 -0.31 6.85 16.25
CA THR A 111 0.66 7.35 15.24
C THR A 111 0.06 7.58 13.86
N TYR A 112 -1.25 7.40 13.69
CA TYR A 112 -1.93 7.54 12.39
C TYR A 112 -2.52 8.95 12.19
N THR A 113 -1.94 9.95 12.88
CA THR A 113 -2.46 11.32 13.00
C THR A 113 -2.72 12.00 11.66
N VAL A 114 -1.93 11.70 10.64
CA VAL A 114 -2.01 12.31 9.30
C VAL A 114 -2.80 11.47 8.28
N LEU A 115 -3.37 10.33 8.72
CA LEU A 115 -4.02 9.40 7.79
C LEU A 115 -5.24 10.05 7.09
N ALA A 116 -6.04 10.82 7.83
CA ALA A 116 -7.20 11.52 7.27
C ALA A 116 -6.80 12.51 6.17
N ASP A 117 -5.76 13.30 6.41
CA ASP A 117 -5.27 14.30 5.46
C ASP A 117 -4.67 13.63 4.22
N LEU A 118 -3.91 12.56 4.40
CA LEU A 118 -3.34 11.80 3.29
C LEU A 118 -4.44 11.15 2.42
N ILE A 119 -5.47 10.57 3.04
CA ILE A 119 -6.65 10.03 2.35
C ILE A 119 -7.32 11.14 1.53
N ALA A 120 -7.61 12.29 2.14
CA ALA A 120 -8.27 13.40 1.49
C ALA A 120 -7.46 13.91 0.28
N GLY A 121 -6.14 14.11 0.44
CA GLY A 121 -5.27 14.56 -0.64
C GLY A 121 -5.15 13.55 -1.80
N ILE A 122 -5.14 12.26 -1.51
CA ILE A 122 -5.15 11.22 -2.56
C ILE A 122 -6.48 11.21 -3.29
N LYS A 123 -7.61 11.30 -2.59
CA LYS A 123 -8.94 11.31 -3.20
C LYS A 123 -9.19 12.54 -4.06
N GLU A 124 -8.64 13.68 -3.71
CA GLU A 124 -8.70 14.88 -4.55
C GLU A 124 -8.05 14.62 -5.92
N ARG A 125 -6.91 13.90 -5.95
CA ARG A 125 -6.17 13.59 -7.19
C ARG A 125 -6.69 12.35 -7.92
N CYS A 126 -7.19 11.37 -7.18
CA CYS A 126 -7.69 10.10 -7.71
C CYS A 126 -9.12 9.81 -7.21
N PRO A 127 -10.13 10.63 -7.57
CA PRO A 127 -11.48 10.55 -6.96
C PRO A 127 -12.24 9.25 -7.26
N LYS A 128 -11.83 8.51 -8.27
CA LYS A 128 -12.44 7.23 -8.65
C LYS A 128 -11.78 6.01 -8.01
N ALA A 129 -10.55 6.17 -7.51
CA ALA A 129 -9.83 5.07 -6.90
C ALA A 129 -10.46 4.66 -5.57
N LYS A 130 -10.57 3.37 -5.33
CA LYS A 130 -10.92 2.81 -4.03
C LYS A 130 -9.66 2.74 -3.17
N LEU A 131 -9.73 3.31 -1.97
CA LEU A 131 -8.61 3.26 -1.05
C LEU A 131 -8.67 1.99 -0.21
N LEU A 132 -7.51 1.38 -0.02
CA LEU A 132 -7.34 0.12 0.70
C LEU A 132 -6.37 0.35 1.87
N TRP A 133 -6.63 -0.31 3.00
CA TRP A 133 -5.67 -0.38 4.09
C TRP A 133 -4.92 -1.71 4.02
N HIS A 134 -3.61 -1.66 3.87
CA HIS A 134 -2.75 -2.84 3.91
C HIS A 134 -2.29 -3.06 5.36
N GLN A 135 -2.80 -4.11 6.00
CA GLN A 135 -2.36 -4.55 7.31
C GLN A 135 -0.99 -5.20 7.18
N THR A 136 -0.02 -4.68 7.90
CA THR A 136 1.32 -5.26 7.95
C THR A 136 1.34 -6.47 8.88
N TRP A 137 2.45 -7.20 8.91
CA TRP A 137 2.63 -8.35 9.80
C TRP A 137 3.55 -8.04 10.97
N ALA A 138 3.45 -8.84 12.03
CA ALA A 138 4.27 -8.73 13.21
C ALA A 138 5.69 -9.24 12.95
N TYR A 139 6.65 -8.75 13.73
CA TYR A 139 8.00 -9.29 13.72
C TYR A 139 8.02 -10.75 14.16
N ALA A 140 9.02 -11.49 13.69
CA ALA A 140 9.30 -12.83 14.19
C ALA A 140 9.63 -12.80 15.70
N SER A 141 9.32 -13.88 16.41
CA SER A 141 9.58 -13.98 17.86
C SER A 141 11.06 -13.82 18.25
N SER A 142 11.97 -14.07 17.30
CA SER A 142 13.42 -13.88 17.46
C SER A 142 13.91 -12.52 16.97
N SER A 143 13.03 -11.58 16.66
CA SER A 143 13.41 -10.28 16.12
C SER A 143 14.21 -9.47 17.13
N THR A 144 15.26 -8.80 16.65
CA THR A 144 16.07 -7.84 17.40
C THR A 144 15.80 -6.39 16.97
N HIS A 145 14.69 -6.15 16.24
CA HIS A 145 14.32 -4.81 15.78
C HIS A 145 14.06 -3.89 16.98
N GLU A 146 14.60 -2.67 16.93
CA GLU A 146 14.55 -1.68 18.01
C GLU A 146 13.13 -1.34 18.50
N SER A 147 12.12 -1.44 17.64
CA SER A 147 10.71 -1.20 18.01
C SER A 147 10.00 -2.44 18.57
N PHE A 148 10.64 -3.60 18.63
CA PHE A 148 9.98 -4.82 19.11
C PHE A 148 9.70 -4.78 20.63
N PRO A 149 10.57 -4.18 21.48
CA PRO A 149 10.24 -3.98 22.90
C PRO A 149 8.98 -3.16 23.16
N ASP A 150 8.55 -2.30 22.25
CA ASP A 150 7.28 -1.55 22.34
C ASP A 150 6.04 -2.45 22.36
N TYR A 151 6.22 -3.72 21.98
CA TYR A 151 5.24 -4.79 21.98
C TYR A 151 5.64 -5.93 22.92
N ASP A 152 6.31 -5.61 24.04
CA ASP A 152 6.83 -6.57 25.01
C ASP A 152 7.78 -7.63 24.42
N SER A 153 8.42 -7.35 23.29
CA SER A 153 9.17 -8.33 22.50
C SER A 153 8.39 -9.61 22.23
N ASN A 154 7.08 -9.49 22.07
CA ASN A 154 6.15 -10.58 21.87
C ASN A 154 5.41 -10.46 20.53
N GLN A 155 5.58 -11.47 19.68
CA GLN A 155 4.98 -11.51 18.35
C GLN A 155 3.43 -11.44 18.40
N MET A 156 2.80 -12.14 19.34
CA MET A 156 1.34 -12.16 19.44
C MET A 156 0.79 -10.83 19.97
N THR A 157 1.50 -10.18 20.90
CA THR A 157 1.16 -8.83 21.37
C THR A 157 1.22 -7.85 20.19
N MET A 158 2.31 -7.87 19.41
CA MET A 158 2.45 -7.04 18.22
C MET A 158 1.37 -7.32 17.18
N TYR A 159 1.10 -8.59 16.87
CA TYR A 159 0.06 -8.99 15.92
C TYR A 159 -1.33 -8.47 16.35
N SER A 160 -1.70 -8.68 17.62
CA SER A 160 -2.98 -8.22 18.16
C SER A 160 -3.11 -6.69 18.11
N SER A 161 -2.02 -5.97 18.39
CA SER A 161 -1.97 -4.52 18.29
C SER A 161 -2.16 -4.04 16.85
N ILE A 162 -1.49 -4.70 15.88
CA ILE A 162 -1.64 -4.38 14.45
C ILE A 162 -3.08 -4.60 13.97
N VAL A 163 -3.69 -5.73 14.32
CA VAL A 163 -5.09 -6.02 13.97
C VAL A 163 -6.04 -4.97 14.57
N THR A 164 -5.79 -4.58 15.82
CA THR A 164 -6.60 -3.55 16.49
C THR A 164 -6.45 -2.20 15.81
N ALA A 165 -5.22 -1.75 15.53
CA ALA A 165 -4.96 -0.49 14.84
C ALA A 165 -5.56 -0.47 13.42
N ALA A 166 -5.45 -1.57 12.68
CA ALA A 166 -6.04 -1.70 11.35
C ALA A 166 -7.58 -1.60 11.39
N ARG A 167 -8.23 -2.23 12.37
CA ARG A 167 -9.68 -2.10 12.59
C ARG A 167 -10.08 -0.68 12.93
N GLN A 168 -9.32 0.00 13.78
CA GLN A 168 -9.56 1.41 14.11
C GLN A 168 -9.40 2.30 12.87
N ALA A 169 -8.38 2.08 12.04
CA ALA A 169 -8.21 2.80 10.78
C ALA A 169 -9.44 2.64 9.87
N MET A 170 -9.91 1.40 9.66
CA MET A 170 -11.10 1.11 8.85
C MET A 170 -12.39 1.71 9.42
N THR A 171 -12.53 1.73 10.75
CA THR A 171 -13.73 2.27 11.40
C THR A 171 -13.77 3.79 11.34
N ASN A 172 -12.63 4.44 11.56
CA ASN A 172 -12.55 5.89 11.68
C ASN A 172 -12.38 6.60 10.32
N HIS A 173 -12.01 5.86 9.27
CA HIS A 173 -11.82 6.39 7.92
C HIS A 173 -12.65 5.59 6.91
N THR A 174 -13.93 5.96 6.77
CA THR A 174 -14.91 5.26 5.91
C THR A 174 -14.57 5.32 4.41
N ASP A 175 -13.62 6.15 4.02
CA ASP A 175 -13.05 6.19 2.67
C ASP A 175 -12.14 4.99 2.36
N LEU A 176 -11.65 4.30 3.39
CA LEU A 176 -10.97 3.02 3.24
C LEU A 176 -12.00 1.93 2.97
N SER A 177 -12.03 1.42 1.75
CA SER A 177 -13.08 0.52 1.25
C SER A 177 -12.84 -0.94 1.59
N LEU A 178 -11.58 -1.34 1.78
CA LEU A 178 -11.17 -2.74 1.97
C LEU A 178 -9.90 -2.83 2.82
N LEU A 179 -9.87 -3.80 3.71
CA LEU A 179 -8.67 -4.23 4.43
C LEU A 179 -7.98 -5.36 3.64
N ILE A 180 -6.70 -5.18 3.35
CA ILE A 180 -5.81 -6.25 2.84
C ILE A 180 -5.10 -6.82 4.08
N PRO A 181 -5.36 -8.10 4.44
CA PRO A 181 -4.75 -8.75 5.61
C PRO A 181 -3.28 -9.10 5.39
#